data_61d6e30e855ffb5bbc666539e406f760
#
_entry.id   61d6e30e855ffb5bbc666539e406f760
#
_cell.length_a   1.000
_cell.length_b   1.000
_cell.length_c   1.000
_cell.angle_alpha   90.00
_cell.angle_beta   90.00
_cell.angle_gamma   90.00
#
_symmetry.space_group_name_H-M   'P 1'
#
loop_
_entity.id
_entity.type
_entity.pdbx_description
1 polymer ?
#
loop_
_entity_poly.entity_id
_entity_poly.type
_entity_poly.pdbx_seq_one_letter_code
_entity_poly.pdbx_strand_id
1 'polypeptide(L)'
;EGGFGLKPSASRQGLFALFESAQTADDFVAHAQWVQKYQQRSAEFCCVKLQTWSCRGTWDGFSLSATATEPTHGPVAALTRASIKLSKASAFWRHAPPSERALEGVQGCQLAVGLGEAPLLRQATFTIWDSVADMNAYARTGAHLQAIQSAAKHGYFSESMFARFVPLQVQGRWQGNSYA
;
A
#
# COMPACT_ATOMS: atom_id res chain seq x y z
N GLU A 1 -11.67 0.47 -13.56
CA GLU A 1 -11.99 -0.65 -12.67
C GLU A 1 -10.67 -1.32 -12.25
N GLY A 2 -10.17 -1.04 -11.12
CA GLY A 2 -8.97 -1.57 -10.50
C GLY A 2 -9.02 -1.17 -9.05
N GLY A 3 -10.15 -1.47 -8.45
CA GLY A 3 -10.35 -1.34 -7.02
C GLY A 3 -9.80 -2.58 -6.31
N PHE A 4 -9.94 -2.56 -5.02
CA PHE A 4 -9.64 -3.61 -4.09
C PHE A 4 -10.55 -4.84 -4.29
N GLY A 5 -10.55 -5.46 -5.43
CA GLY A 5 -11.44 -6.58 -5.76
C GLY A 5 -10.71 -7.91 -5.86
N LEU A 6 -11.48 -9.00 -5.77
CA LEU A 6 -10.97 -10.36 -5.96
C LEU A 6 -10.42 -10.63 -7.38
N LYS A 7 -10.73 -9.75 -8.33
CA LYS A 7 -10.27 -9.87 -9.71
C LYS A 7 -8.99 -9.06 -9.91
N PRO A 8 -7.86 -9.69 -10.26
CA PRO A 8 -6.65 -8.95 -10.61
C PRO A 8 -6.92 -8.04 -11.81
N SER A 9 -6.31 -6.86 -11.79
CA SER A 9 -6.35 -5.98 -12.95
C SER A 9 -5.39 -6.47 -14.04
N ALA A 10 -5.88 -6.64 -15.25
CA ALA A 10 -5.03 -6.96 -16.40
C ALA A 10 -4.30 -5.72 -16.95
N SER A 11 -4.76 -4.51 -16.60
CA SER A 11 -4.27 -3.24 -17.13
C SER A 11 -3.48 -2.40 -16.14
N ARG A 12 -3.41 -2.80 -14.86
CA ARG A 12 -2.70 -2.05 -13.81
C ARG A 12 -1.70 -2.96 -13.14
N GLN A 13 -0.48 -2.45 -12.96
CA GLN A 13 0.61 -3.17 -12.32
C GLN A 13 1.28 -2.25 -11.31
N GLY A 14 1.74 -2.80 -10.20
CA GLY A 14 2.48 -2.09 -9.18
C GLY A 14 3.74 -2.85 -8.79
N LEU A 15 4.79 -2.11 -8.47
CA LEU A 15 6.01 -2.63 -7.88
C LEU A 15 6.27 -1.93 -6.57
N PHE A 16 6.64 -2.70 -5.56
CA PHE A 16 7.25 -2.20 -4.35
C PHE A 16 8.68 -2.75 -4.28
N ALA A 17 9.66 -1.88 -4.18
CA ALA A 17 11.07 -2.23 -4.17
C ALA A 17 11.82 -1.55 -3.01
N LEU A 18 12.84 -2.21 -2.50
CA LEU A 18 13.71 -1.73 -1.44
C LEU A 18 15.10 -1.46 -2.01
N PHE A 19 15.71 -0.37 -1.58
CA PHE A 19 17.04 0.05 -1.99
C PHE A 19 17.88 0.41 -0.79
N GLU A 20 19.18 0.21 -0.90
CA GLU A 20 20.15 0.54 0.14
C GLU A 20 20.33 2.05 0.32
N SER A 21 20.06 2.83 -0.73
CA SER A 21 20.17 4.28 -0.72
C SER A 21 19.14 4.95 -1.63
N ALA A 22 18.89 6.23 -1.40
CA ALA A 22 18.06 7.06 -2.27
C ALA A 22 18.66 7.16 -3.69
N GLN A 23 19.99 7.24 -3.81
CA GLN A 23 20.68 7.28 -5.10
C GLN A 23 20.43 6.01 -5.91
N THR A 24 20.55 4.83 -5.28
CA THR A 24 20.28 3.54 -5.95
C THR A 24 18.83 3.45 -6.43
N ALA A 25 17.88 3.98 -5.65
CA ALA A 25 16.48 4.05 -6.05
C ALA A 25 16.28 4.98 -7.26
N ASP A 26 16.92 6.14 -7.26
CA ASP A 26 16.86 7.11 -8.37
C ASP A 26 17.45 6.52 -9.66
N ASP A 27 18.63 5.90 -9.55
CA ASP A 27 19.29 5.24 -10.67
C ASP A 27 18.44 4.10 -11.25
N PHE A 28 17.77 3.34 -10.38
CA PHE A 28 16.87 2.29 -10.81
C PHE A 28 15.66 2.84 -11.59
N VAL A 29 15.01 3.88 -11.09
CA VAL A 29 13.87 4.51 -11.77
C VAL A 29 14.30 5.12 -13.11
N ALA A 30 15.49 5.75 -13.17
CA ALA A 30 15.99 6.38 -14.37
C ALA A 30 16.48 5.40 -15.45
N HIS A 31 17.10 4.28 -15.05
CA HIS A 31 17.87 3.46 -16.00
C HIS A 31 17.35 2.02 -16.15
N ALA A 32 16.49 1.51 -15.28
CA ALA A 32 16.00 0.14 -15.40
C ALA A 32 15.12 -0.02 -16.66
N GLN A 33 15.53 -0.88 -17.57
CA GLN A 33 14.88 -1.07 -18.87
C GLN A 33 13.39 -1.41 -18.74
N TRP A 34 13.01 -2.18 -17.74
CA TRP A 34 11.62 -2.54 -17.56
C TRP A 34 10.79 -1.39 -16.96
N VAL A 35 11.35 -0.50 -16.13
CA VAL A 35 10.68 0.74 -15.71
C VAL A 35 10.41 1.62 -16.93
N GLN A 36 11.41 1.82 -17.79
CA GLN A 36 11.25 2.55 -19.03
C GLN A 36 10.17 1.94 -19.95
N LYS A 37 10.13 0.60 -20.06
CA LYS A 37 9.08 -0.10 -20.82
C LYS A 37 7.68 0.15 -20.25
N TYR A 38 7.54 0.19 -18.91
CA TYR A 38 6.26 0.52 -18.27
C TYR A 38 5.86 1.96 -18.54
N GLN A 39 6.78 2.91 -18.39
CA GLN A 39 6.53 4.33 -18.69
C GLN A 39 6.06 4.52 -20.14
N GLN A 40 6.71 3.86 -21.10
CA GLN A 40 6.37 3.99 -22.53
C GLN A 40 5.02 3.36 -22.91
N ARG A 41 4.59 2.32 -22.21
CA ARG A 41 3.39 1.55 -22.54
C ARG A 41 2.17 1.90 -21.70
N SER A 42 2.34 2.59 -20.59
CA SER A 42 1.24 2.96 -19.70
C SER A 42 0.64 4.30 -20.10
N ALA A 43 -0.68 4.41 -20.01
CA ALA A 43 -1.39 5.69 -20.14
C ALA A 43 -1.11 6.60 -18.93
N GLU A 44 -0.85 6.00 -17.77
CA GLU A 44 -0.49 6.69 -16.54
C GLU A 44 0.62 5.91 -15.83
N PHE A 45 1.59 6.64 -15.30
CA PHE A 45 2.68 6.11 -14.50
C PHE A 45 2.86 7.00 -13.28
N CYS A 46 2.88 6.41 -12.09
CA CYS A 46 3.12 7.10 -10.83
C CYS A 46 4.24 6.41 -10.08
N CYS A 47 5.21 7.19 -9.62
CA CYS A 47 6.33 6.74 -8.81
C CYS A 47 6.34 7.47 -7.47
N VAL A 48 6.50 6.72 -6.38
CA VAL A 48 6.56 7.27 -5.03
C VAL A 48 7.86 6.82 -4.39
N LYS A 49 8.72 7.77 -4.03
CA LYS A 49 9.93 7.53 -3.22
C LYS A 49 9.58 7.66 -1.75
N LEU A 50 9.91 6.65 -0.98
CA LEU A 50 9.47 6.50 0.39
C LEU A 50 10.65 6.34 1.35
N GLN A 51 10.52 6.88 2.55
CA GLN A 51 11.42 6.61 3.66
C GLN A 51 10.63 6.03 4.83
N THR A 52 11.06 4.89 5.36
CA THR A 52 10.37 4.19 6.44
C THR A 52 10.56 4.90 7.78
N TRP A 53 9.47 5.17 8.50
CA TRP A 53 9.54 5.66 9.88
C TRP A 53 8.95 4.68 10.92
N SER A 54 8.16 3.70 10.46
CA SER A 54 7.63 2.65 11.35
C SER A 54 7.34 1.39 10.55
N CYS A 55 7.67 0.23 11.13
CA CYS A 55 7.28 -1.06 10.58
C CYS A 55 6.94 -2.02 11.72
N ARG A 56 5.89 -2.79 11.54
CA ARG A 56 5.49 -3.89 12.42
C ARG A 56 5.21 -5.12 11.58
N GLY A 57 5.71 -6.27 12.02
CA GLY A 57 5.58 -7.53 11.31
C GLY A 57 6.57 -7.68 10.17
N THR A 58 6.30 -8.64 9.31
CA THR A 58 7.27 -9.08 8.29
C THR A 58 6.62 -9.28 6.92
N TRP A 59 7.45 -9.30 5.90
CA TRP A 59 7.14 -9.72 4.54
C TRP A 59 8.18 -10.76 4.11
N ASP A 60 7.75 -12.02 4.00
CA ASP A 60 8.60 -13.18 3.77
C ASP A 60 9.79 -13.24 4.77
N GLY A 61 9.47 -12.98 6.06
CA GLY A 61 10.43 -12.95 7.15
C GLY A 61 11.22 -11.64 7.29
N PHE A 62 11.17 -10.72 6.32
CA PHE A 62 11.84 -9.43 6.39
C PHE A 62 10.98 -8.35 7.05
N SER A 63 11.61 -7.53 7.89
CA SER A 63 11.03 -6.31 8.44
C SER A 63 11.81 -5.09 7.94
N LEU A 64 11.10 -4.00 7.66
CA LEU A 64 11.73 -2.75 7.23
C LEU A 64 12.32 -2.02 8.43
N SER A 65 13.57 -1.59 8.32
CA SER A 65 14.20 -0.72 9.31
C SER A 65 13.67 0.70 9.21
N ALA A 66 13.37 1.32 10.34
CA ALA A 66 13.05 2.73 10.38
C ALA A 66 14.32 3.56 10.12
N THR A 67 14.26 4.44 9.13
CA THR A 67 15.34 5.36 8.74
C THR A 67 14.93 6.83 8.86
N ALA A 68 13.67 7.08 9.26
CA ALA A 68 13.12 8.40 9.56
C ALA A 68 12.41 8.38 10.91
N THR A 69 12.03 9.55 11.40
CA THR A 69 11.14 9.74 12.56
C THR A 69 9.72 9.99 12.10
N GLU A 70 8.75 9.80 12.98
CA GLU A 70 7.35 10.14 12.70
C GLU A 70 7.24 11.63 12.32
N PRO A 71 6.68 11.95 11.15
CA PRO A 71 6.55 13.33 10.74
C PRO A 71 5.48 14.05 11.55
N THR A 72 5.76 15.28 11.93
CA THR A 72 4.80 16.15 12.64
C THR A 72 3.83 16.85 11.70
N HIS A 73 4.19 17.00 10.42
CA HIS A 73 3.41 17.68 9.39
C HIS A 73 3.59 17.00 8.03
N GLY A 74 2.68 17.29 7.12
CA GLY A 74 2.74 16.86 5.74
C GLY A 74 2.24 15.45 5.48
N PRO A 75 2.31 15.01 4.23
CA PRO A 75 1.77 13.74 3.79
C PRO A 75 2.53 12.55 4.38
N VAL A 76 1.80 11.47 4.57
CA VAL A 76 2.33 10.17 5.00
C VAL A 76 1.81 9.06 4.11
N ALA A 77 2.57 7.98 4.00
CA ALA A 77 2.11 6.80 3.29
C ALA A 77 2.07 5.58 4.23
N ALA A 78 1.19 4.65 3.91
CA ALA A 78 1.08 3.38 4.61
C ALA A 78 1.00 2.22 3.62
N LEU A 79 1.72 1.14 3.93
CA LEU A 79 1.62 -0.14 3.27
C LEU A 79 1.17 -1.18 4.29
N THR A 80 0.02 -1.78 4.04
CA THR A 80 -0.49 -2.92 4.80
C THR A 80 -0.42 -4.14 3.90
N ARG A 81 0.31 -5.16 4.31
CA ARG A 81 0.40 -6.42 3.57
C ARG A 81 -0.01 -7.57 4.49
N ALA A 82 -0.74 -8.53 3.93
CA ALA A 82 -1.15 -9.73 4.64
C ALA A 82 -1.07 -10.98 3.77
N SER A 83 -0.54 -12.06 4.34
CA SER A 83 -0.63 -13.41 3.81
C SER A 83 -1.79 -14.12 4.52
N ILE A 84 -2.81 -14.48 3.77
CA ILE A 84 -4.06 -15.06 4.27
C ILE A 84 -3.87 -16.58 4.34
N LYS A 85 -4.20 -17.19 5.48
CA LYS A 85 -4.22 -18.64 5.62
C LYS A 85 -5.24 -19.24 4.66
N LEU A 86 -4.86 -20.23 3.86
CA LEU A 86 -5.73 -20.88 2.88
C LEU A 86 -7.05 -21.36 3.51
N SER A 87 -6.98 -21.97 4.69
CA SER A 87 -8.16 -22.44 5.44
C SER A 87 -9.09 -21.31 5.92
N LYS A 88 -8.66 -20.07 5.89
CA LYS A 88 -9.40 -18.88 6.34
C LYS A 88 -9.77 -17.92 5.20
N ALA A 89 -9.33 -18.18 3.98
CA ALA A 89 -9.51 -17.27 2.85
C ALA A 89 -10.99 -16.93 2.58
N SER A 90 -11.87 -17.92 2.55
CA SER A 90 -13.31 -17.69 2.35
C SER A 90 -13.95 -16.82 3.44
N ALA A 91 -13.57 -17.02 4.70
CA ALA A 91 -14.06 -16.21 5.81
C ALA A 91 -13.51 -14.78 5.77
N PHE A 92 -12.22 -14.62 5.43
CA PHE A 92 -11.60 -13.31 5.25
C PHE A 92 -12.33 -12.50 4.17
N TRP A 93 -12.50 -13.07 2.98
CA TRP A 93 -13.09 -12.35 1.84
C TRP A 93 -14.55 -11.98 1.99
N ARG A 94 -15.28 -12.64 2.89
CA ARG A 94 -16.65 -12.21 3.25
C ARG A 94 -16.68 -10.86 3.98
N HIS A 95 -15.61 -10.49 4.66
CA HIS A 95 -15.53 -9.27 5.47
C HIS A 95 -14.66 -8.16 4.83
N ALA A 96 -13.79 -8.51 3.87
CA ALA A 96 -12.89 -7.56 3.22
C ALA A 96 -13.59 -6.49 2.36
N PRO A 97 -14.58 -6.79 1.51
CA PRO A 97 -15.20 -5.83 0.62
C PRO A 97 -15.72 -4.53 1.28
N PRO A 98 -16.35 -4.57 2.47
CA PRO A 98 -16.80 -3.34 3.12
C PRO A 98 -15.67 -2.39 3.53
N SER A 99 -14.52 -2.92 3.94
CA SER A 99 -13.37 -2.10 4.36
C SER A 99 -12.66 -1.44 3.19
N GLU A 100 -12.73 -2.03 2.01
CA GLU A 100 -12.14 -1.49 0.78
C GLU A 100 -12.93 -0.29 0.24
N ARG A 101 -14.24 -0.41 0.16
CA ARG A 101 -15.13 0.70 -0.25
C ARG A 101 -15.04 1.90 0.68
N ALA A 102 -14.65 1.66 1.92
CA ALA A 102 -14.47 2.73 2.91
C ALA A 102 -13.25 3.63 2.64
N LEU A 103 -12.36 3.30 1.69
CA LEU A 103 -11.25 4.17 1.29
C LEU A 103 -11.62 5.15 0.17
N GLU A 104 -12.67 4.87 -0.59
CA GLU A 104 -13.12 5.76 -1.66
C GLU A 104 -13.75 7.02 -1.05
N GLY A 105 -13.16 8.20 -1.33
CA GLY A 105 -13.67 9.49 -0.87
C GLY A 105 -13.45 9.80 0.61
N VAL A 106 -12.59 9.05 1.30
CA VAL A 106 -12.21 9.38 2.69
C VAL A 106 -11.42 10.68 2.72
N GLN A 107 -11.85 11.57 3.59
CA GLN A 107 -11.16 12.84 3.82
C GLN A 107 -9.70 12.59 4.22
N GLY A 108 -8.78 13.32 3.59
CA GLY A 108 -7.35 13.19 3.83
C GLY A 108 -6.67 12.03 3.11
N CYS A 109 -7.41 11.14 2.42
CA CYS A 109 -6.82 10.08 1.60
C CYS A 109 -6.59 10.59 0.17
N GLN A 110 -5.33 10.82 -0.19
CA GLN A 110 -4.93 11.32 -1.52
C GLN A 110 -4.85 10.20 -2.56
N LEU A 111 -4.43 9.02 -2.14
CA LEU A 111 -4.24 7.87 -3.02
C LEU A 111 -4.48 6.58 -2.25
N ALA A 112 -5.20 5.65 -2.86
CA ALA A 112 -5.37 4.30 -2.36
C ALA A 112 -5.28 3.30 -3.51
N VAL A 113 -4.47 2.24 -3.33
CA VAL A 113 -4.32 1.19 -4.32
C VAL A 113 -4.18 -0.17 -3.65
N GLY A 114 -4.95 -1.14 -4.14
CA GLY A 114 -4.78 -2.55 -3.78
C GLY A 114 -3.77 -3.23 -4.68
N LEU A 115 -2.89 -4.02 -4.08
CA LEU A 115 -1.86 -4.79 -4.76
C LEU A 115 -2.06 -6.28 -4.43
N GLY A 116 -2.27 -7.11 -5.44
CA GLY A 116 -2.38 -8.57 -5.31
C GLY A 116 -1.08 -9.24 -5.72
N GLU A 117 -0.27 -9.67 -4.77
CA GLU A 117 0.96 -10.43 -5.02
C GLU A 117 0.65 -11.87 -5.45
N ALA A 118 -0.30 -12.51 -4.75
CA ALA A 118 -0.85 -13.81 -5.14
C ALA A 118 -2.37 -13.73 -4.97
N PRO A 119 -3.14 -14.00 -6.03
CA PRO A 119 -4.59 -13.87 -5.97
C PRO A 119 -5.18 -14.59 -4.76
N LEU A 120 -6.07 -13.92 -4.03
CA LEU A 120 -6.80 -14.41 -2.86
C LEU A 120 -5.96 -14.66 -1.59
N LEU A 121 -4.65 -14.81 -1.68
CA LEU A 121 -3.82 -15.25 -0.55
C LEU A 121 -2.83 -14.20 -0.06
N ARG A 122 -2.29 -13.36 -0.94
CA ARG A 122 -1.35 -12.30 -0.58
C ARG A 122 -1.83 -10.97 -1.11
N GLN A 123 -2.19 -10.09 -0.20
CA GLN A 123 -2.76 -8.79 -0.51
C GLN A 123 -1.97 -7.69 0.17
N ALA A 124 -1.84 -6.58 -0.52
CA ALA A 124 -1.34 -5.36 0.08
C ALA A 124 -2.23 -4.18 -0.29
N THR A 125 -2.28 -3.19 0.58
CA THR A 125 -2.92 -1.90 0.35
C THR A 125 -1.89 -0.83 0.56
N PHE A 126 -1.70 0.01 -0.44
CA PHE A 126 -0.87 1.20 -0.33
C PHE A 126 -1.75 2.44 -0.35
N THR A 127 -1.49 3.37 0.57
CA THR A 127 -2.26 4.61 0.72
C THR A 127 -1.34 5.79 0.97
N ILE A 128 -1.74 6.99 0.49
CA ILE A 128 -1.13 8.28 0.83
C ILE A 128 -2.20 9.14 1.49
N TRP A 129 -1.83 9.79 2.58
CA TRP A 129 -2.69 10.61 3.43
C TRP A 129 -2.13 12.01 3.59
N ASP A 130 -3.00 13.00 3.82
CA ASP A 130 -2.61 14.39 4.09
C ASP A 130 -1.79 14.52 5.36
N SER A 131 -2.08 13.67 6.36
CA SER A 131 -1.41 13.69 7.65
C SER A 131 -1.43 12.35 8.39
N VAL A 132 -0.61 12.23 9.42
CA VAL A 132 -0.66 11.12 10.40
C VAL A 132 -2.01 11.08 11.10
N ALA A 133 -2.62 12.24 11.37
CA ALA A 133 -3.92 12.32 12.03
C ALA A 133 -5.03 11.68 11.19
N ASP A 134 -5.09 12.00 9.89
CA ASP A 134 -6.10 11.45 8.96
C ASP A 134 -5.94 9.94 8.80
N MET A 135 -4.70 9.49 8.59
CA MET A 135 -4.37 8.06 8.52
C MET A 135 -4.81 7.32 9.80
N ASN A 136 -4.52 7.87 10.97
CA ASN A 136 -4.89 7.26 12.24
C ASN A 136 -6.40 7.31 12.51
N ALA A 137 -7.08 8.38 12.11
CA ALA A 137 -8.53 8.49 12.21
C ALA A 137 -9.21 7.37 11.43
N TYR A 138 -8.81 7.16 10.17
CA TYR A 138 -9.31 6.03 9.37
C TYR A 138 -9.01 4.67 10.01
N ALA A 139 -7.76 4.45 10.46
CA ALA A 139 -7.36 3.16 11.02
C ALA A 139 -8.12 2.78 12.30
N ARG A 140 -8.62 3.77 13.04
CA ARG A 140 -9.30 3.59 14.34
C ARG A 140 -10.82 3.68 14.27
N THR A 141 -11.41 3.81 13.10
CA THR A 141 -12.86 4.00 12.95
C THR A 141 -13.48 3.06 11.94
N GLY A 142 -14.80 2.93 12.00
CA GLY A 142 -15.63 2.30 10.98
C GLY A 142 -15.29 0.86 10.63
N ALA A 143 -15.47 0.53 9.36
CA ALA A 143 -15.31 -0.82 8.84
C ALA A 143 -13.86 -1.31 8.90
N HIS A 144 -12.87 -0.39 8.81
CA HIS A 144 -11.46 -0.77 8.87
C HIS A 144 -11.05 -1.26 10.27
N LEU A 145 -11.48 -0.57 11.32
CA LEU A 145 -11.25 -1.04 12.70
C LEU A 145 -11.89 -2.41 12.92
N GLN A 146 -13.12 -2.61 12.46
CA GLN A 146 -13.82 -3.89 12.56
C GLN A 146 -13.06 -5.01 11.81
N ALA A 147 -12.50 -4.71 10.63
CA ALA A 147 -11.69 -5.65 9.87
C ALA A 147 -10.41 -6.04 10.63
N ILE A 148 -9.70 -5.07 11.23
CA ILE A 148 -8.52 -5.32 12.06
C ILE A 148 -8.86 -6.21 13.26
N GLN A 149 -9.93 -5.88 14.00
CA GLN A 149 -10.37 -6.65 15.15
C GLN A 149 -10.79 -8.07 14.77
N SER A 150 -11.51 -8.22 13.66
CA SER A 150 -11.91 -9.50 13.11
C SER A 150 -10.70 -10.33 12.69
N ALA A 151 -9.72 -9.71 12.04
CA ALA A 151 -8.49 -10.39 11.63
C ALA A 151 -7.68 -10.92 12.82
N ALA A 152 -7.56 -10.12 13.87
CA ALA A 152 -6.91 -10.52 15.11
C ALA A 152 -7.67 -11.65 15.83
N LYS A 153 -8.99 -11.50 15.98
CA LYS A 153 -9.86 -12.47 16.68
C LYS A 153 -9.86 -13.84 15.99
N HIS A 154 -9.91 -13.88 14.67
CA HIS A 154 -10.06 -15.13 13.91
C HIS A 154 -8.73 -15.69 13.41
N GLY A 155 -7.63 -14.95 13.56
CA GLY A 155 -6.30 -15.35 13.14
C GLY A 155 -6.24 -15.66 11.63
N TYR A 156 -6.74 -14.75 10.79
CA TYR A 156 -6.80 -14.93 9.34
C TYR A 156 -5.44 -14.99 8.68
N PHE A 157 -4.44 -14.30 9.24
CA PHE A 157 -3.15 -14.15 8.61
C PHE A 157 -2.13 -15.16 9.12
N SER A 158 -1.30 -15.67 8.21
CA SER A 158 -0.07 -16.38 8.54
C SER A 158 1.09 -15.42 8.76
N GLU A 159 1.05 -14.29 8.06
CA GLU A 159 2.02 -13.22 8.15
C GLU A 159 1.35 -11.89 7.81
N SER A 160 1.80 -10.80 8.41
CA SER A 160 1.37 -9.45 8.06
C SER A 160 2.47 -8.44 8.32
N MET A 161 2.47 -7.36 7.53
CA MET A 161 3.34 -6.22 7.71
C MET A 161 2.53 -4.93 7.61
N PHE A 162 2.81 -4.02 8.53
CA PHE A 162 2.25 -2.67 8.58
C PHE A 162 3.41 -1.69 8.58
N ALA A 163 3.68 -1.09 7.44
CA ALA A 163 4.77 -0.14 7.29
C ALA A 163 4.23 1.27 7.03
N ARG A 164 4.89 2.27 7.59
CA ARG A 164 4.56 3.68 7.47
C ARG A 164 5.77 4.45 6.96
N PHE A 165 5.51 5.40 6.08
CA PHE A 165 6.55 6.09 5.34
C PHE A 165 6.29 7.59 5.31
N VAL A 166 7.40 8.33 5.21
CA VAL A 166 7.41 9.71 4.72
C VAL A 166 7.58 9.64 3.20
N PRO A 167 6.63 10.14 2.39
CA PRO A 167 6.86 10.31 0.96
C PRO A 167 7.91 11.40 0.74
N LEU A 168 9.05 11.03 0.17
CA LEU A 168 10.12 11.98 -0.20
C LEU A 168 9.81 12.67 -1.53
N GLN A 169 9.15 11.94 -2.42
CA GLN A 169 8.75 12.41 -3.73
C GLN A 169 7.55 11.58 -4.22
N VAL A 170 6.59 12.26 -4.82
CA VAL A 170 5.51 11.64 -5.58
C VAL A 170 5.52 12.28 -6.95
N GLN A 171 5.62 11.50 -8.01
CA GLN A 171 5.68 12.04 -9.37
C GLN A 171 4.90 11.19 -10.36
N GLY A 172 4.39 11.85 -11.38
CA GLY A 172 3.67 11.20 -12.46
C GLY A 172 2.16 11.35 -12.35
N ARG A 173 1.41 10.34 -12.81
CA ARG A 173 -0.02 10.42 -12.95
C ARG A 173 -0.71 9.12 -12.49
N TRP A 174 -1.80 9.25 -11.74
CA TRP A 174 -2.60 8.13 -11.27
C TRP A 174 -4.07 8.50 -11.16
N GLN A 175 -4.94 7.74 -11.83
CA GLN A 175 -6.40 7.93 -11.85
C GLN A 175 -6.82 9.38 -12.19
N GLY A 176 -6.13 9.97 -13.19
CA GLY A 176 -6.38 11.34 -13.62
C GLY A 176 -5.70 12.43 -12.79
N ASN A 177 -5.27 12.12 -11.57
CA ASN A 177 -4.54 13.06 -10.72
C ASN A 177 -3.07 13.14 -11.13
N SER A 178 -2.53 14.36 -11.20
CA SER A 178 -1.12 14.61 -11.50
C SER A 178 -0.37 14.94 -10.21
N TYR A 179 0.83 14.34 -10.07
CA TYR A 179 1.76 14.55 -8.96
C TYR A 179 3.06 15.09 -9.54
N ALA A 180 3.60 16.16 -8.98
CA ALA A 180 4.80 16.86 -9.43
C ALA A 180 5.86 16.93 -8.32
#